data_d93b23b6b638ce3a8d6e67726da5b3df
#
_entry.id   d93b23b6b638ce3a8d6e67726da5b3df
#
_cell.length_a   1.000
_cell.length_b   1.000
_cell.length_c   1.000
_cell.angle_alpha   90.00
_cell.angle_beta   90.00
_cell.angle_gamma   90.00
#
_symmetry.space_group_name_H-M   'P 1'
#
loop_
_entity.id
_entity.type
_entity.pdbx_description
1 polymer ?
#
loop_
_entity_poly.entity_id
_entity_poly.type
_entity_poly.pdbx_seq_one_letter_code
_entity_poly.pdbx_strand_id
1 'polypeptide(L)'
;MSSRGPLDERETLARDLVTASYLKGDFVLRSGKHSNRYFDKFLFETDPELLRRLGKYLSTLVPLTTQRLAAPELGAVLLGGAVSMETGLPLVLVRKEPKGYGT
;
A
#
# COMPACT_ATOMS: atom_id res chain seq x y z
N MET A 1 17.61 24.44 -12.63
CA MET A 1 16.84 23.22 -12.49
C MET A 1 15.62 23.48 -11.62
N SER A 2 14.47 23.11 -12.11
CA SER A 2 13.26 23.31 -11.33
C SER A 2 13.25 22.36 -10.13
N SER A 3 12.83 22.85 -8.99
CA SER A 3 12.61 22.01 -7.83
C SER A 3 11.40 21.12 -8.08
N ARG A 4 11.46 19.90 -7.60
CA ARG A 4 10.33 19.02 -7.66
C ARG A 4 9.35 19.35 -6.55
N GLY A 5 8.10 19.60 -6.93
CA GLY A 5 7.05 19.77 -5.97
C GLY A 5 6.42 18.44 -5.56
N PRO A 6 5.53 18.47 -4.58
CA PRO A 6 4.82 17.25 -4.13
C PRO A 6 4.10 16.51 -5.25
N LEU A 7 3.59 17.23 -6.27
CA LEU A 7 2.91 16.60 -7.40
C LEU A 7 3.86 15.78 -8.26
N ASP A 8 5.10 16.27 -8.45
CA ASP A 8 6.10 15.53 -9.21
C ASP A 8 6.51 14.25 -8.49
N GLU A 9 6.69 14.32 -7.18
CA GLU A 9 7.01 13.16 -6.36
C GLU A 9 5.87 12.14 -6.39
N ARG A 10 4.66 12.61 -6.29
CA ARG A 10 3.46 11.77 -6.35
C ARG A 10 3.33 11.09 -7.70
N GLU A 11 3.53 11.84 -8.78
CA GLU A 11 3.45 11.27 -10.13
C GLU A 11 4.56 10.25 -10.38
N THR A 12 5.77 10.54 -9.93
CA THR A 12 6.90 9.63 -10.07
C THR A 12 6.64 8.34 -9.30
N LEU A 13 6.16 8.45 -8.08
CA LEU A 13 5.82 7.30 -7.27
C LEU A 13 4.71 6.47 -7.92
N ALA A 14 3.65 7.12 -8.38
CA ALA A 14 2.55 6.42 -9.04
C ALA A 14 3.02 5.67 -10.27
N ARG A 15 3.88 6.28 -11.07
CA ARG A 15 4.45 5.66 -12.26
C ARG A 15 5.30 4.44 -11.91
N ASP A 16 6.13 4.56 -10.88
CA ASP A 16 6.98 3.47 -10.43
C ASP A 16 6.16 2.30 -9.87
N LEU A 17 5.07 2.58 -9.16
CA LEU A 17 4.16 1.55 -8.67
C LEU A 17 3.50 0.80 -9.82
N VAL A 18 3.04 1.52 -10.84
CA VAL A 18 2.43 0.90 -12.00
C VAL A 18 3.44 0.05 -12.76
N THR A 19 4.65 0.57 -12.96
CA THR A 19 5.70 -0.18 -13.65
C THR A 19 6.03 -1.49 -12.94
N ALA A 20 6.05 -1.47 -11.62
CA ALA A 20 6.39 -2.66 -10.84
C ALA A 20 5.26 -3.70 -10.81
N SER A 21 4.00 -3.26 -10.89
CA SER A 21 2.87 -4.12 -10.52
C SER A 21 1.87 -4.37 -11.65
N TYR A 22 1.94 -3.61 -12.73
CA TYR A 22 1.01 -3.76 -13.84
C TYR A 22 1.48 -4.87 -14.76
N LEU A 23 0.66 -5.89 -14.90
CA LEU A 23 0.97 -7.07 -15.69
C LEU A 23 0.05 -7.14 -16.91
N LYS A 24 0.63 -7.57 -18.04
CA LYS A 24 -0.12 -7.88 -19.25
C LYS A 24 -0.07 -9.40 -19.46
N GLY A 25 -1.17 -9.96 -19.88
CA GLY A 25 -1.27 -11.39 -20.12
C GLY A 25 -2.71 -11.84 -20.16
N ASP A 26 -2.92 -13.12 -19.89
CA ASP A 26 -4.27 -13.68 -19.84
C ASP A 26 -4.57 -14.06 -18.40
N PHE A 27 -5.44 -13.31 -17.75
CA PHE A 27 -5.74 -13.48 -16.33
C PHE A 27 -7.23 -13.78 -16.12
N VAL A 28 -7.49 -14.66 -15.18
CA VAL A 28 -8.85 -14.94 -14.70
C VAL A 28 -9.04 -14.19 -13.39
N LEU A 29 -9.97 -13.26 -13.39
CA LEU A 29 -10.27 -12.45 -12.21
C LEU A 29 -11.12 -13.23 -11.21
N ARG A 30 -11.22 -12.72 -9.97
CA ARG A 30 -12.04 -13.33 -8.92
C ARG A 30 -13.50 -13.53 -9.36
N SER A 31 -14.01 -12.62 -10.20
CA SER A 31 -15.37 -12.72 -10.75
C SER A 31 -15.53 -13.84 -11.78
N GLY A 32 -14.45 -14.49 -12.20
CA GLY A 32 -14.43 -15.46 -13.28
C GLY A 32 -14.25 -14.85 -14.66
N LYS A 33 -14.27 -13.54 -14.76
CA LYS A 33 -14.05 -12.86 -16.04
C LYS A 33 -12.58 -12.89 -16.40
N HIS A 34 -12.31 -12.92 -17.71
CA HIS A 34 -10.96 -12.85 -18.23
C HIS A 34 -10.55 -11.40 -18.45
N SER A 35 -9.28 -11.11 -18.18
CA SER A 35 -8.70 -9.81 -18.46
C SER A 35 -7.31 -10.00 -19.04
N ASN A 36 -6.90 -9.13 -19.96
CA ASN A 36 -5.53 -9.11 -20.45
C ASN A 36 -4.62 -8.21 -19.60
N ARG A 37 -5.14 -7.67 -18.51
CA ARG A 37 -4.41 -6.76 -17.63
C ARG A 37 -4.69 -7.14 -16.18
N TYR A 38 -3.65 -7.01 -15.35
CA TYR A 38 -3.78 -7.27 -13.93
C TYR A 38 -2.82 -6.37 -13.16
N PHE A 39 -3.29 -5.80 -12.07
CA PHE A 39 -2.45 -5.01 -11.17
C PHE A 39 -2.22 -5.82 -9.90
N ASP A 40 -0.99 -6.29 -9.72
CA ASP A 40 -0.61 -7.06 -8.54
C ASP A 40 0.12 -6.13 -7.56
N LYS A 41 -0.61 -5.63 -6.58
CA LYS A 41 -0.05 -4.70 -5.61
C LYS A 41 1.05 -5.31 -4.74
N PHE A 42 1.07 -6.61 -4.57
CA PHE A 42 2.11 -7.25 -3.78
C PHE A 42 3.49 -7.16 -4.44
N LEU A 43 3.54 -6.92 -5.73
CA LEU A 43 4.83 -6.71 -6.40
C LEU A 43 5.50 -5.43 -5.93
N PHE A 44 4.74 -4.35 -5.67
CA PHE A 44 5.34 -3.16 -5.09
C PHE A 44 5.39 -3.22 -3.56
N GLU A 45 4.42 -3.85 -2.91
CA GLU A 45 4.40 -3.93 -1.45
C GLU A 45 5.53 -4.78 -0.89
N THR A 46 6.08 -5.68 -1.69
CA THR A 46 7.23 -6.50 -1.31
C THR A 46 8.55 -5.96 -1.85
N ASP A 47 8.53 -4.82 -2.54
CA ASP A 47 9.72 -4.09 -2.92
C ASP A 47 10.04 -3.08 -1.82
N PRO A 48 11.15 -3.25 -1.08
CA PRO A 48 11.40 -2.41 0.09
C PRO A 48 11.55 -0.93 -0.22
N GLU A 49 12.09 -0.58 -1.37
CA GLU A 49 12.23 0.82 -1.75
C GLU A 49 10.87 1.45 -2.05
N LEU A 50 10.05 0.78 -2.85
CA LEU A 50 8.72 1.29 -3.19
C LEU A 50 7.82 1.34 -1.96
N LEU A 51 7.89 0.32 -1.11
CA LEU A 51 7.09 0.30 0.11
C LEU A 51 7.49 1.45 1.04
N ARG A 52 8.79 1.72 1.16
CA ARG A 52 9.27 2.83 1.99
C ARG A 52 8.80 4.17 1.46
N ARG A 53 8.92 4.38 0.15
CA ARG A 53 8.49 5.63 -0.50
C ARG A 53 6.99 5.85 -0.34
N LEU A 54 6.21 4.79 -0.53
CA LEU A 54 4.76 4.87 -0.37
C LEU A 54 4.38 5.12 1.09
N GLY A 55 5.05 4.47 2.03
CA GLY A 55 4.83 4.71 3.45
C GLY A 55 5.09 6.16 3.84
N LYS A 56 6.17 6.74 3.34
CA LYS A 56 6.48 8.15 3.55
C LYS A 56 5.41 9.07 2.98
N TYR A 57 4.99 8.79 1.76
CA TYR A 57 3.96 9.62 1.13
C TYR A 57 2.64 9.53 1.89
N LEU A 58 2.21 8.32 2.22
CA LEU A 58 0.95 8.12 2.94
C LEU A 58 0.99 8.74 4.33
N SER A 59 2.15 8.74 4.98
CA SER A 59 2.28 9.34 6.32
C SER A 59 1.96 10.84 6.30
N THR A 60 2.22 11.52 5.19
CA THR A 60 1.89 12.95 5.05
C THR A 60 0.39 13.21 5.02
N LEU A 61 -0.40 12.19 4.72
CA LEU A 61 -1.86 12.29 4.66
C LEU A 61 -2.53 11.97 5.99
N VAL A 62 -1.77 11.47 6.96
CA VAL A 62 -2.31 11.10 8.27
C VAL A 62 -2.50 12.37 9.11
N PRO A 63 -3.73 12.65 9.58
CA PRO A 63 -3.97 13.81 10.41
C PRO A 63 -3.17 13.78 11.72
N LEU A 64 -2.73 14.94 12.18
CA LEU A 64 -1.94 15.05 13.40
C LEU A 64 -2.67 14.58 14.66
N THR A 65 -4.00 14.55 14.60
CA THR A 65 -4.83 14.09 15.72
C THR A 65 -4.99 12.56 15.76
N THR A 66 -4.45 11.85 14.78
CA THR A 66 -4.57 10.40 14.70
C THR A 66 -3.80 9.75 15.85
N GLN A 67 -4.44 8.81 16.54
CA GLN A 67 -3.83 8.09 17.65
C GLN A 67 -3.44 6.66 17.29
N ARG A 68 -4.12 6.07 16.33
CA ARG A 68 -3.89 4.70 15.88
C ARG A 68 -4.20 4.58 14.40
N LEU A 69 -3.52 3.61 13.79
CA LEU A 69 -3.79 3.21 12.41
C LEU A 69 -4.50 1.87 12.43
N ALA A 70 -5.25 1.58 11.40
CA ALA A 70 -5.90 0.28 11.24
C ALA A 70 -5.65 -0.25 9.82
N ALA A 71 -5.33 -1.51 9.72
CA ALA A 71 -5.07 -2.15 8.43
C ALA A 71 -5.82 -3.47 8.33
N PRO A 72 -6.76 -3.58 7.39
CA PRO A 72 -7.45 -4.85 7.14
C PRO A 72 -6.50 -5.91 6.57
N GLU A 73 -6.63 -7.12 7.05
CA GLU A 73 -5.88 -8.25 6.52
C GLU A 73 -6.37 -8.60 5.12
N LEU A 74 -5.56 -9.18 4.28
CA LEU A 74 -4.10 -9.14 4.33
C LEU A 74 -3.59 -7.91 3.59
N GLY A 75 -4.42 -7.40 2.71
CA GLY A 75 -4.06 -6.47 1.65
C GLY A 75 -3.47 -5.13 2.11
N ALA A 76 -3.76 -4.70 3.34
CA ALA A 76 -3.28 -3.41 3.83
C ALA A 76 -2.21 -3.53 4.92
N VAL A 77 -1.81 -4.76 5.29
CA VAL A 77 -0.93 -4.95 6.45
C VAL A 77 0.47 -4.39 6.21
N LEU A 78 1.05 -4.66 5.05
CA LEU A 78 2.39 -4.15 4.74
C LEU A 78 2.39 -2.63 4.64
N LEU A 79 1.39 -2.05 3.99
CA LEU A 79 1.26 -0.60 3.89
C LEU A 79 1.05 0.03 5.25
N GLY A 80 0.18 -0.57 6.06
CA GLY A 80 -0.05 -0.10 7.43
C GLY A 80 1.21 -0.13 8.27
N GLY A 81 2.00 -1.19 8.14
CA GLY A 81 3.29 -1.30 8.82
C GLY A 81 4.26 -0.20 8.41
N ALA A 82 4.34 0.07 7.11
CA ALA A 82 5.21 1.13 6.60
C ALA A 82 4.81 2.51 7.15
N VAL A 83 3.51 2.81 7.15
CA VAL A 83 3.00 4.08 7.69
C VAL A 83 3.19 4.16 9.21
N SER A 84 2.99 3.05 9.90
CA SER A 84 3.22 2.97 11.34
C SER A 84 4.65 3.34 11.70
N MET A 85 5.61 2.81 10.94
CA MET A 85 7.03 3.11 11.17
C MET A 85 7.35 4.58 10.90
N GLU A 86 6.73 5.18 9.90
CA GLU A 86 6.98 6.59 9.58
C GLU A 86 6.32 7.54 10.58
N THR A 87 5.14 7.20 11.08
CA THR A 87 4.39 8.09 11.98
C THR A 87 4.67 7.84 13.45
N GLY A 88 5.18 6.67 13.80
CA GLY A 88 5.32 6.25 15.19
C GLY A 88 4.00 5.86 15.84
N LEU A 89 2.92 5.73 15.05
CA LEU A 89 1.60 5.37 15.58
C LEU A 89 1.43 3.85 15.63
N PRO A 90 0.76 3.33 16.65
CA PRO A 90 0.47 1.90 16.72
C PRO A 90 -0.50 1.47 15.62
N LEU A 91 -0.35 0.22 15.19
CA LEU A 91 -1.15 -0.36 14.12
C LEU A 91 -2.06 -1.45 14.69
N VAL A 92 -3.34 -1.35 14.39
CA VAL A 92 -4.33 -2.37 14.70
C VAL A 92 -4.59 -3.19 13.45
N LEU A 93 -4.47 -4.50 13.56
CA LEU A 93 -4.79 -5.40 12.44
C LEU A 93 -6.27 -5.77 12.52
N VAL A 94 -6.97 -5.51 11.42
CA VAL A 94 -8.39 -5.81 11.33
C VAL A 94 -8.57 -7.13 10.58
N ARG A 95 -9.13 -8.12 11.26
CA ARG A 95 -9.34 -9.45 10.70
C ARG A 95 -10.73 -9.55 10.09
N LYS A 96 -10.84 -10.35 9.04
CA LYS A 96 -12.14 -10.65 8.43
C LYS A 96 -13.06 -11.39 9.38
N GLU A 97 -12.48 -12.32 10.14
CA GLU A 97 -13.21 -13.15 11.09
C GLU A 97 -12.51 -13.10 12.44
N PRO A 98 -13.26 -13.19 13.54
CA PRO A 98 -12.63 -13.24 14.86
C PRO A 98 -11.79 -14.49 14.97
N LYS A 99 -10.61 -14.37 15.60
CA LYS A 99 -9.81 -15.55 15.88
C LYS A 99 -10.48 -16.33 17.02
N GLY A 100 -10.42 -17.66 16.91
CA GLY A 100 -11.06 -18.53 17.89
C GLY A 100 -10.26 -18.77 19.16
N TYR A 101 -9.12 -18.07 19.36
CA TYR A 101 -8.21 -18.30 20.47
C TYR A 101 -7.41 -17.06 20.81
N GLY A 102 -6.94 -17.01 22.02
CA GLY A 102 -6.06 -15.95 22.50
C GLY A 102 -6.77 -14.61 22.64
N THR A 103 -5.98 -13.57 22.76
CA THR A 103 -6.47 -12.21 22.93
C THR A 103 -6.24 -11.38 21.68
#